data_708e13951f70592de31cfef1eba6ddad
#
_entry.id   708e13951f70592de31cfef1eba6ddad
#
_cell.length_a   1.000
_cell.length_b   1.000
_cell.length_c   1.000
_cell.angle_alpha   90.00
_cell.angle_beta   90.00
_cell.angle_gamma   90.00
#
_symmetry.space_group_name_H-M   'P 1'
#
loop_
_entity.id
_entity.type
_entity.pdbx_description
1 polymer ?
#
loop_
_entity_poly.entity_id
_entity_poly.type
_entity_poly.pdbx_seq_one_letter_code
_entity_poly.pdbx_strand_id
1 'polypeptide(L)'
;RRHLDAHGFGHVQVRLLDAYPWAKAPPGNRSEVAMRASYRALGRDALPYPLAPWCAPYFVFDRILGLPWASGGLGHAAGAHGPDEYATLAGLEEHIVGAAAFLLAYADLPG
;
A
#
# COMPACT_ATOMS: atom_id res chain seq x y z
N ARG A 1 -1.62 4.72 -26.77
CA ARG A 1 -2.28 5.13 -28.02
C ARG A 1 -2.33 3.98 -29.02
N ARG A 2 -1.19 3.38 -29.39
CA ARG A 2 -1.11 2.28 -30.37
C ARG A 2 -2.08 1.11 -30.11
N HIS A 3 -2.30 0.73 -28.84
CA HIS A 3 -3.25 -0.33 -28.49
C HIS A 3 -4.70 0.05 -28.84
N LEU A 4 -5.11 1.28 -28.56
CA LEU A 4 -6.46 1.76 -28.88
C LEU A 4 -6.68 1.79 -30.42
N ASP A 5 -5.70 2.29 -31.16
CA ASP A 5 -5.78 2.35 -32.61
C ASP A 5 -5.88 0.96 -33.24
N ALA A 6 -5.10 -0.02 -32.75
CA ALA A 6 -5.11 -1.40 -33.23
C ALA A 6 -6.44 -2.15 -32.96
N HIS A 7 -7.22 -1.70 -31.98
CA HIS A 7 -8.49 -2.34 -31.57
C HIS A 7 -9.74 -1.51 -31.96
N GLY A 8 -9.61 -0.58 -32.88
CA GLY A 8 -10.74 0.22 -33.39
C GLY A 8 -11.19 1.37 -32.49
N PHE A 9 -10.46 1.67 -31.43
CA PHE A 9 -10.76 2.75 -30.48
C PHE A 9 -10.00 4.06 -30.80
N GLY A 10 -9.62 4.28 -32.06
CA GLY A 10 -8.90 5.46 -32.50
C GLY A 10 -9.62 6.79 -32.24
N HIS A 11 -10.95 6.76 -32.10
CA HIS A 11 -11.78 7.92 -31.74
C HIS A 11 -11.69 8.31 -30.26
N VAL A 12 -11.16 7.45 -29.39
CA VAL A 12 -11.03 7.73 -27.95
C VAL A 12 -9.88 8.71 -27.71
N GLN A 13 -10.17 9.83 -27.05
CA GLN A 13 -9.14 10.77 -26.64
C GLN A 13 -8.49 10.29 -25.34
N VAL A 14 -7.15 10.24 -25.35
CA VAL A 14 -6.36 9.89 -24.15
C VAL A 14 -5.64 11.15 -23.68
N ARG A 15 -5.97 11.58 -22.46
CA ARG A 15 -5.28 12.65 -21.76
C ARG A 15 -4.50 12.05 -20.59
N LEU A 16 -3.19 12.18 -20.62
CA LEU A 16 -2.35 11.81 -19.48
C LEU A 16 -2.43 12.95 -18.45
N LEU A 17 -2.97 12.68 -17.28
CA LEU A 17 -3.06 13.64 -16.20
C LEU A 17 -1.89 13.49 -15.23
N ASP A 18 -1.52 12.25 -14.92
CA ASP A 18 -0.41 11.92 -14.05
C ASP A 18 0.18 10.55 -14.42
N ALA A 19 1.45 10.36 -14.16
CA ALA A 19 2.13 9.09 -14.39
C ALA A 19 3.37 8.97 -13.50
N TYR A 20 3.53 7.82 -12.87
CA TYR A 20 4.76 7.47 -12.17
C TYR A 20 5.11 5.99 -12.36
N PRO A 21 6.38 5.62 -12.17
CA PRO A 21 6.81 4.25 -12.35
C PRO A 21 6.09 3.29 -11.40
N TRP A 22 5.87 2.07 -11.85
CA TRP A 22 5.46 0.99 -10.95
C TRP A 22 6.54 0.72 -9.91
N ALA A 23 6.15 0.23 -8.74
CA ALA A 23 7.05 -0.20 -7.69
C ALA A 23 6.67 -1.61 -7.21
N LYS A 24 7.65 -2.37 -6.77
CA LYS A 24 7.47 -3.70 -6.22
C LYS A 24 8.44 -3.91 -5.06
N ALA A 25 7.90 -4.07 -3.86
CA ALA A 25 8.70 -4.44 -2.71
C ALA A 25 9.16 -5.91 -2.83
N PRO A 26 10.43 -6.22 -2.55
CA PRO A 26 10.89 -7.61 -2.45
C PRO A 26 10.11 -8.32 -1.32
N PRO A 27 9.59 -9.54 -1.56
CA PRO A 27 8.97 -10.34 -0.51
C PRO A 27 9.94 -10.60 0.64
N GLY A 28 9.46 -10.59 1.87
CA GLY A 28 10.28 -10.81 3.06
C GLY A 28 11.19 -9.65 3.43
N ASN A 29 11.01 -8.46 2.83
CA ASN A 29 11.77 -7.30 3.23
C ASN A 29 11.46 -6.89 4.68
N ARG A 30 12.36 -6.10 5.27
CA ARG A 30 12.30 -5.70 6.69
C ARG A 30 10.95 -5.08 7.09
N SER A 31 10.38 -4.23 6.25
CA SER A 31 9.09 -3.60 6.54
C SER A 31 7.92 -4.59 6.51
N GLU A 32 7.92 -5.56 5.59
CA GLU A 32 6.92 -6.63 5.57
C GLU A 32 7.03 -7.52 6.82
N VAL A 33 8.25 -7.92 7.19
CA VAL A 33 8.49 -8.74 8.39
C VAL A 33 7.98 -8.04 9.65
N ALA A 34 8.31 -6.75 9.83
CA ALA A 34 7.83 -5.95 10.95
C ALA A 34 6.30 -5.82 10.95
N MET A 35 5.70 -5.58 9.81
CA MET A 35 4.24 -5.44 9.69
C MET A 35 3.52 -6.73 10.05
N ARG A 36 4.01 -7.87 9.59
CA ARG A 36 3.45 -9.17 9.97
C ARG A 36 3.63 -9.47 11.46
N ALA A 37 4.77 -9.09 12.05
CA ALA A 37 5.01 -9.24 13.48
C ALA A 37 4.05 -8.36 14.30
N SER A 38 3.85 -7.11 13.91
CA SER A 38 2.90 -6.21 14.57
C SER A 38 1.47 -6.72 14.52
N TYR A 39 1.02 -7.26 13.39
CA TYR A 39 -0.33 -7.84 13.27
C TYR A 39 -0.51 -9.05 14.20
N ARG A 40 0.48 -9.96 14.25
CA ARG A 40 0.43 -11.11 15.15
C ARG A 40 0.39 -10.68 16.61
N ALA A 41 1.17 -9.68 17.01
CA ALA A 41 1.16 -9.14 18.35
C ALA A 41 -0.22 -8.57 18.76
N LEU A 42 -1.01 -8.14 17.81
CA LEU A 42 -2.38 -7.65 17.97
C LEU A 42 -3.45 -8.73 17.74
N GLY A 43 -3.05 -10.01 17.66
CA GLY A 43 -3.98 -11.12 17.45
C GLY A 43 -4.60 -11.16 16.04
N ARG A 44 -3.93 -10.58 15.04
CA ARG A 44 -4.37 -10.56 13.64
C ARG A 44 -3.41 -11.37 12.76
N ASP A 45 -3.95 -11.98 11.73
CA ASP A 45 -3.15 -12.60 10.67
C ASP A 45 -3.08 -11.67 9.47
N ALA A 46 -1.85 -11.38 9.03
CA ALA A 46 -1.62 -10.62 7.81
C ALA A 46 -1.43 -11.55 6.62
N LEU A 47 -2.30 -11.45 5.64
CA LEU A 47 -2.14 -12.11 4.36
C LEU A 47 -1.44 -11.15 3.38
N PRO A 48 -0.19 -11.43 2.97
CA PRO A 48 0.50 -10.57 2.02
C PRO A 48 -0.11 -10.74 0.63
N TYR A 49 -0.47 -9.61 0.02
CA TYR A 49 -0.86 -9.57 -1.39
C TYR A 49 0.34 -9.18 -2.25
N PRO A 50 0.74 -10.01 -3.21
CA PRO A 50 1.89 -9.71 -4.06
C PRO A 50 1.59 -8.61 -5.08
N LEU A 51 0.32 -8.31 -5.31
CA LEU A 51 -0.14 -7.29 -6.25
C LEU A 51 -1.31 -6.53 -5.65
N ALA A 52 -1.18 -5.21 -5.53
CA ALA A 52 -2.24 -4.35 -5.03
C ALA A 52 -3.02 -3.72 -6.19
N PRO A 53 -4.37 -3.63 -6.10
CA PRO A 53 -5.21 -2.99 -7.12
C PRO A 53 -5.25 -1.47 -7.03
N TRP A 54 -4.42 -0.87 -6.19
CA TRP A 54 -4.29 0.57 -6.05
C TRP A 54 -2.91 1.05 -6.45
N CYS A 55 -2.75 2.36 -6.64
CA CYS A 55 -1.50 2.97 -7.00
C CYS A 55 -1.15 4.13 -6.06
N ALA A 56 0.14 4.26 -5.81
CA ALA A 56 0.74 5.35 -5.08
C ALA A 56 2.21 5.50 -5.52
N PRO A 57 2.88 6.61 -5.25
CA PRO A 57 4.25 6.84 -5.69
C PRO A 57 5.28 6.03 -4.88
N TYR A 58 5.05 4.72 -4.72
CA TYR A 58 5.93 3.83 -3.94
C TYR A 58 7.35 3.72 -4.50
N PHE A 59 7.57 4.05 -5.78
CA PHE A 59 8.90 4.11 -6.38
C PHE A 59 9.86 5.05 -5.65
N VAL A 60 9.34 6.01 -4.89
CA VAL A 60 10.15 6.92 -4.06
C VAL A 60 10.93 6.15 -3.02
N PHE A 61 10.32 5.13 -2.40
CA PHE A 61 10.97 4.35 -1.35
C PHE A 61 12.10 3.49 -1.90
N ASP A 62 11.87 2.71 -2.96
CA ASP A 62 12.87 1.79 -3.49
C ASP A 62 13.89 2.44 -4.42
N ARG A 63 13.47 3.37 -5.30
CA ARG A 63 14.35 3.94 -6.34
C ARG A 63 15.06 5.22 -5.93
N ILE A 64 14.48 6.00 -5.04
CA ILE A 64 15.06 7.30 -4.63
C ILE A 64 15.70 7.18 -3.26
N LEU A 65 14.99 6.60 -2.29
CA LEU A 65 15.46 6.52 -0.91
C LEU A 65 16.23 5.23 -0.59
N GLY A 66 16.08 4.18 -1.41
CA GLY A 66 16.70 2.88 -1.15
C GLY A 66 16.19 2.21 0.13
N LEU A 67 14.95 2.49 0.52
CA LEU A 67 14.35 1.99 1.76
C LEU A 67 13.43 0.79 1.50
N PRO A 68 13.43 -0.21 2.39
CA PRO A 68 12.41 -1.26 2.36
C PRO A 68 11.04 -0.66 2.67
N TRP A 69 10.01 -1.15 2.00
CA TRP A 69 8.66 -0.66 2.23
C TRP A 69 7.65 -1.80 2.19
N ALA A 70 6.55 -1.60 2.88
CA ALA A 70 5.34 -2.41 2.81
C ALA A 70 4.13 -1.48 2.92
N SER A 71 3.03 -1.84 2.31
CA SER A 71 1.77 -1.11 2.43
C SER A 71 0.79 -1.95 3.24
N GLY A 72 0.20 -1.35 4.24
CA GLY A 72 -0.78 -2.00 5.10
C GLY A 72 -1.24 -1.06 6.20
N GLY A 73 -2.16 -1.53 7.01
CA GLY A 73 -2.72 -0.82 8.15
C GLY A 73 -3.88 -1.61 8.73
N LEU A 74 -4.16 -1.42 10.00
CA LEU A 74 -5.39 -1.88 10.62
C LEU A 74 -6.46 -0.79 10.52
N GLY A 75 -7.69 -1.16 10.81
CA GLY A 75 -8.81 -0.27 10.78
C GLY A 75 -9.81 -0.57 9.67
N HIS A 76 -10.88 0.19 9.65
CA HIS A 76 -11.94 0.06 8.65
C HIS A 76 -12.28 1.41 8.05
N ALA A 77 -12.21 1.45 6.73
CA ALA A 77 -12.69 2.55 5.89
C ALA A 77 -13.34 1.97 4.63
N ALA A 78 -14.26 2.69 4.04
CA ALA A 78 -14.90 2.28 2.79
C ALA A 78 -15.34 3.48 1.96
N GLY A 79 -15.74 3.22 0.72
CA GLY A 79 -16.21 4.24 -0.21
C GLY A 79 -15.11 5.13 -0.78
N ALA A 80 -13.84 4.67 -0.78
CA ALA A 80 -12.71 5.45 -1.26
C ALA A 80 -12.98 6.13 -2.61
N HIS A 81 -12.70 7.43 -2.68
CA HIS A 81 -12.99 8.30 -3.83
C HIS A 81 -14.47 8.47 -4.18
N GLY A 82 -15.37 7.99 -3.33
CA GLY A 82 -16.83 8.16 -3.47
C GLY A 82 -17.38 9.33 -2.66
N PRO A 83 -18.65 9.73 -2.90
CA PRO A 83 -19.24 10.85 -2.18
C PRO A 83 -19.46 10.58 -0.67
N ASP A 84 -19.57 9.33 -0.28
CA ASP A 84 -19.81 8.90 1.11
C ASP A 84 -18.59 8.13 1.67
N GLU A 85 -17.39 8.53 1.30
CA GLU A 85 -16.18 7.96 1.86
C GLU A 85 -16.11 8.18 3.37
N TYR A 86 -15.85 7.11 4.12
CA TYR A 86 -15.78 7.17 5.58
C TYR A 86 -14.71 6.28 6.17
N ALA A 87 -14.28 6.62 7.38
CA ALA A 87 -13.55 5.75 8.29
C ALA A 87 -14.30 5.65 9.61
N THR A 88 -14.26 4.49 10.25
CA THR A 88 -14.85 4.32 11.58
C THR A 88 -13.92 4.86 12.67
N LEU A 89 -14.46 5.42 13.75
CA LEU A 89 -13.65 5.87 14.90
C LEU A 89 -12.83 4.73 15.49
N ALA A 90 -13.45 3.57 15.71
CA ALA A 90 -12.73 2.37 16.14
C ALA A 90 -11.62 1.95 15.17
N GLY A 91 -11.85 2.09 13.86
CA GLY A 91 -10.84 1.82 12.84
C GLY A 91 -9.66 2.79 12.88
N LEU A 92 -9.90 4.06 13.20
CA LEU A 92 -8.83 5.04 13.41
C LEU A 92 -7.99 4.70 14.66
N GLU A 93 -8.64 4.30 15.75
CA GLU A 93 -7.95 3.83 16.97
C GLU A 93 -7.11 2.59 16.69
N GLU A 94 -7.67 1.59 15.99
CA GLU A 94 -6.92 0.39 15.56
C GLU A 94 -5.72 0.76 14.69
N HIS A 95 -5.87 1.74 13.80
CA HIS A 95 -4.77 2.20 12.94
C HIS A 95 -3.63 2.80 13.76
N ILE A 96 -3.93 3.64 14.75
CA ILE A 96 -2.92 4.25 15.62
C ILE A 96 -2.16 3.17 16.40
N VAL A 97 -2.89 2.22 17.00
CA VAL A 97 -2.28 1.09 17.73
C VAL A 97 -1.43 0.22 16.80
N GLY A 98 -1.94 -0.05 15.61
CA GLY A 98 -1.21 -0.81 14.57
C GLY A 98 0.09 -0.13 14.14
N ALA A 99 0.06 1.19 13.95
CA ALA A 99 1.25 1.97 13.60
C ALA A 99 2.31 1.93 14.73
N ALA A 100 1.89 2.09 15.97
CA ALA A 100 2.78 1.98 17.14
C ALA A 100 3.40 0.58 17.24
N ALA A 101 2.59 -0.47 17.08
CA ALA A 101 3.06 -1.86 17.10
C ALA A 101 4.05 -2.14 15.94
N PHE A 102 3.82 -1.57 14.77
CA PHE A 102 4.75 -1.67 13.64
C PHE A 102 6.11 -1.04 13.96
N LEU A 103 6.14 0.17 14.53
CA LEU A 103 7.40 0.84 14.89
C LEU A 103 8.19 0.04 15.91
N LEU A 104 7.54 -0.52 16.93
CA LEU A 104 8.18 -1.39 17.92
C LEU A 104 8.72 -2.66 17.26
N ALA A 105 7.90 -3.36 16.48
CA ALA A 105 8.32 -4.56 15.77
C ALA A 105 9.47 -4.30 14.79
N TYR A 106 9.50 -3.13 14.15
CA TYR A 106 10.58 -2.75 13.24
C TYR A 106 11.89 -2.48 13.99
N ALA A 107 11.82 -1.85 15.16
CA ALA A 107 12.98 -1.57 16.00
C ALA A 107 13.61 -2.85 16.57
N ASP A 108 12.80 -3.88 16.85
CA ASP A 108 13.26 -5.16 17.39
C ASP A 108 13.93 -6.08 16.34
N LEU A 109 13.83 -5.75 15.06
CA LEU A 109 14.48 -6.54 14.02
C LEU A 109 16.01 -6.33 14.03
N PRO A 110 16.79 -7.40 13.84
CA PRO A 110 18.24 -7.28 13.71
C PRO A 110 18.64 -6.34 12.57
N GLY A 111 19.74 -5.63 12.76
CA GLY A 111 20.29 -4.68 11.81
C GLY A 111 20.75 -5.31 10.49
#